data_fe7eaf928e21e1ddb726cd746c45c4e3
#
_entry.id   fe7eaf928e21e1ddb726cd746c45c4e3
#
_cell.length_a   1.000
_cell.length_b   1.000
_cell.length_c   1.000
_cell.angle_alpha   90.00
_cell.angle_beta   90.00
_cell.angle_gamma   90.00
#
_symmetry.space_group_name_H-M   'P 1'
#
loop_
_entity.id
_entity.type
_entity.pdbx_description
1 polymer ?
#
loop_
_entity_poly.entity_id
_entity_poly.type
_entity_poly.pdbx_seq_one_letter_code
_entity_poly.pdbx_strand_id
1 'polypeptide(L)'
;LTEFTDEANRNDALLKKTHDRQLDLLRAGSLAQLLERLIHGLRTSYQLDSVTLILNDPNHEIRHLLAGDGFLLEELAEVQFVDMLATIAPRLGNLEQPWLGPFRMVDHELLVPKSRQNGSLALIPLRRSGQLDGVLVFSSADRFRFTRELATDFLAHLGAVSAICLENAVNRARLVRSGLTDFLTGFHNRRYLHARLCEELARAQRN
;
A
#
# COMPACT_ATOMS: atom_id res chain seq x y z
N LEU A 1 20.49 11.93 32.02
CA LEU A 1 21.01 10.64 31.53
C LEU A 1 19.88 9.65 31.23
N THR A 2 18.83 9.55 32.05
CA THR A 2 17.69 8.65 31.86
C THR A 2 16.84 8.99 30.63
N GLU A 3 16.59 10.27 30.34
CA GLU A 3 15.82 10.70 29.14
C GLU A 3 16.51 10.32 27.82
N PHE A 4 17.83 10.48 27.72
CA PHE A 4 18.59 10.09 26.54
C PHE A 4 18.57 8.57 26.30
N THR A 5 18.59 7.79 27.36
CA THR A 5 18.53 6.32 27.28
C THR A 5 17.16 5.84 26.85
N ASP A 6 16.09 6.50 27.32
CA ASP A 6 14.71 6.17 26.95
C ASP A 6 14.40 6.55 25.50
N GLU A 7 14.95 7.65 25.01
CA GLU A 7 14.82 8.09 23.61
C GLU A 7 15.59 7.16 22.66
N ALA A 8 16.82 6.77 23.02
CA ALA A 8 17.60 5.79 22.26
C ALA A 8 16.88 4.43 22.19
N ASN A 9 16.33 3.94 23.28
CA ASN A 9 15.58 2.68 23.33
C ASN A 9 14.28 2.73 22.49
N ARG A 10 13.60 3.89 22.46
CA ARG A 10 12.42 4.08 21.61
C ARG A 10 12.79 4.08 20.13
N ASN A 11 13.90 4.73 19.77
CA ASN A 11 14.40 4.75 18.40
C ASN A 11 14.81 3.35 17.92
N ASP A 12 15.52 2.58 18.74
CA ASP A 12 15.92 1.21 18.43
C ASP A 12 14.69 0.30 18.25
N ALA A 13 13.69 0.42 19.11
CA ALA A 13 12.43 -0.33 18.99
C ALA A 13 11.67 0.04 17.70
N LEU A 14 11.67 1.33 17.33
CA LEU A 14 11.04 1.79 16.09
C LEU A 14 11.79 1.28 14.86
N LEU A 15 13.12 1.34 14.86
CA LEU A 15 13.95 0.82 13.77
C LEU A 15 13.75 -0.68 13.56
N LYS A 16 13.78 -1.47 14.64
CA LYS A 16 13.52 -2.91 14.57
C LYS A 16 12.14 -3.21 14.01
N LYS A 17 11.12 -2.51 14.49
CA LYS A 17 9.74 -2.66 14.02
C LYS A 17 9.60 -2.31 12.54
N THR A 18 10.27 -1.25 12.09
CA THR A 18 10.27 -0.85 10.68
C THR A 18 10.97 -1.90 9.83
N HIS A 19 12.11 -2.42 10.26
CA HIS A 19 12.82 -3.49 9.57
C HIS A 19 11.97 -4.76 9.43
N ASP A 20 11.33 -5.20 10.52
CA ASP A 20 10.45 -6.38 10.50
C ASP A 20 9.27 -6.19 9.52
N ARG A 21 8.71 -4.98 9.44
CA ARG A 21 7.65 -4.65 8.48
C ARG A 21 8.13 -4.64 7.03
N GLN A 22 9.32 -4.12 6.78
CA GLN A 22 9.92 -4.15 5.45
C GLN A 22 10.17 -5.58 4.96
N LEU A 23 10.69 -6.44 5.83
CA LEU A 23 10.86 -7.85 5.52
C LEU A 23 9.52 -8.55 5.24
N ASP A 24 8.48 -8.19 5.99
CA ASP A 24 7.14 -8.71 5.76
C ASP A 24 6.60 -8.27 4.38
N LEU A 25 6.74 -7.01 4.00
CA LEU A 25 6.35 -6.52 2.67
C LEU A 25 7.08 -7.26 1.54
N LEU A 26 8.39 -7.47 1.69
CA LEU A 26 9.22 -8.20 0.70
C LEU A 26 8.79 -9.67 0.54
N ARG A 27 8.21 -10.27 1.58
CA ARG A 27 7.70 -11.65 1.56
C ARG A 27 6.31 -11.79 0.96
N ALA A 28 5.68 -10.71 0.50
CA ALA A 28 4.38 -10.80 -0.15
C ALA A 28 4.46 -11.66 -1.42
N GLY A 29 3.66 -12.72 -1.48
CA GLY A 29 3.63 -13.65 -2.60
C GLY A 29 2.82 -13.15 -3.80
N SER A 30 1.85 -12.26 -3.58
CA SER A 30 0.98 -11.68 -4.61
C SER A 30 0.76 -10.19 -4.40
N LEU A 31 0.21 -9.52 -5.42
CA LEU A 31 -0.17 -8.11 -5.33
C LEU A 31 -1.23 -7.88 -4.24
N ALA A 32 -2.25 -8.72 -4.16
CA ALA A 32 -3.28 -8.65 -3.13
C ALA A 32 -2.71 -8.77 -1.71
N GLN A 33 -1.83 -9.76 -1.47
CA GLN A 33 -1.15 -9.90 -0.18
C GLN A 33 -0.29 -8.68 0.18
N LEU A 34 0.37 -8.07 -0.80
CA LEU A 34 1.14 -6.84 -0.55
C LEU A 34 0.24 -5.71 -0.09
N LEU A 35 -0.89 -5.48 -0.78
CA LEU A 35 -1.85 -4.43 -0.41
C LEU A 35 -2.41 -4.65 0.99
N GLU A 36 -2.77 -5.88 1.33
CA GLU A 36 -3.23 -6.26 2.67
C GLU A 36 -2.18 -5.94 3.75
N ARG A 37 -0.91 -6.29 3.50
CA ARG A 37 0.19 -6.00 4.44
C ARG A 37 0.49 -4.52 4.57
N LEU A 38 0.37 -3.75 3.47
CA LEU A 38 0.51 -2.29 3.49
C LEU A 38 -0.59 -1.62 4.32
N ILE A 39 -1.80 -2.16 4.31
CA ILE A 39 -2.94 -1.60 5.04
C ILE A 39 -3.00 -2.17 6.45
N HIS A 40 -3.36 -3.44 6.59
CA HIS A 40 -3.61 -4.05 7.89
C HIS A 40 -2.33 -4.30 8.67
N GLY A 41 -1.25 -4.71 8.00
CA GLY A 41 0.04 -4.94 8.63
C GLY A 41 0.64 -3.67 9.24
N LEU A 42 0.64 -2.55 8.50
CA LEU A 42 1.14 -1.27 9.01
C LEU A 42 0.20 -0.68 10.07
N ARG A 43 -1.12 -0.75 9.85
CA ARG A 43 -2.10 -0.28 10.83
C ARG A 43 -1.90 -0.94 12.19
N THR A 44 -1.81 -2.26 12.22
CA THR A 44 -1.62 -3.03 13.46
C THR A 44 -0.26 -2.75 14.09
N SER A 45 0.81 -2.75 13.28
CA SER A 45 2.16 -2.57 13.79
C SER A 45 2.38 -1.21 14.42
N TYR A 46 1.90 -0.15 13.78
CA TYR A 46 2.09 1.20 14.25
C TYR A 46 0.90 1.70 15.11
N GLN A 47 -0.10 0.83 15.40
CA GLN A 47 -1.29 1.18 16.18
C GLN A 47 -1.95 2.45 15.64
N LEU A 48 -2.24 2.44 14.33
CA LEU A 48 -2.87 3.55 13.62
C LEU A 48 -4.39 3.40 13.65
N ASP A 49 -5.09 4.50 13.64
CA ASP A 49 -6.56 4.49 13.54
C ASP A 49 -7.02 4.06 12.15
N SER A 50 -6.34 4.54 11.10
CA SER A 50 -6.50 4.01 9.75
C SER A 50 -5.22 4.12 8.92
N VAL A 51 -5.14 3.27 7.91
CA VAL A 51 -4.17 3.36 6.81
C VAL A 51 -4.98 3.34 5.53
N THR A 52 -4.79 4.36 4.68
CA THR A 52 -5.36 4.40 3.34
C THR A 52 -4.23 4.38 2.33
N LEU A 53 -4.38 3.57 1.30
CA LEU A 53 -3.45 3.52 0.18
C LEU A 53 -4.11 4.13 -1.06
N ILE A 54 -3.53 5.19 -1.60
CA ILE A 54 -4.00 5.84 -2.82
C ILE A 54 -3.01 5.52 -3.93
N LEU A 55 -3.45 4.84 -4.97
CA LEU A 55 -2.63 4.40 -6.09
C LEU A 55 -2.98 5.15 -7.37
N ASN A 56 -1.95 5.63 -8.05
CA ASN A 56 -2.06 6.23 -9.38
C ASN A 56 -2.19 5.11 -10.42
N ASP A 57 -3.38 4.90 -10.98
CA ASP A 57 -3.69 3.80 -11.89
C ASP A 57 -4.52 4.27 -13.11
N PRO A 58 -3.97 5.24 -13.90
CA PRO A 58 -4.70 5.88 -15.01
C PRO A 58 -5.12 4.89 -16.10
N ASN A 59 -4.39 3.80 -16.28
CA ASN A 59 -4.69 2.76 -17.25
C ASN A 59 -5.50 1.58 -16.68
N HIS A 60 -5.95 1.68 -15.43
CA HIS A 60 -6.68 0.64 -14.70
C HIS A 60 -5.93 -0.71 -14.60
N GLU A 61 -4.62 -0.68 -14.75
CA GLU A 61 -3.81 -1.89 -14.83
C GLU A 61 -3.78 -2.66 -13.50
N ILE A 62 -3.55 -1.95 -12.39
CA ILE A 62 -3.48 -2.57 -11.06
C ILE A 62 -4.83 -3.20 -10.72
N ARG A 63 -5.93 -2.49 -11.00
CA ARG A 63 -7.31 -2.99 -10.83
C ARG A 63 -7.56 -4.25 -11.65
N HIS A 64 -7.13 -4.27 -12.92
CA HIS A 64 -7.29 -5.43 -13.80
C HIS A 64 -6.44 -6.63 -13.37
N LEU A 65 -5.24 -6.40 -12.82
CA LEU A 65 -4.40 -7.47 -12.30
C LEU A 65 -5.03 -8.11 -11.05
N LEU A 66 -5.55 -7.30 -10.13
CA LEU A 66 -6.25 -7.78 -8.93
C LEU A 66 -7.51 -8.57 -9.27
N ALA A 67 -8.36 -8.04 -10.16
CA ALA A 67 -9.56 -8.73 -10.60
C ALA A 67 -9.25 -10.07 -11.30
N GLY A 68 -8.13 -10.14 -12.05
CA GLY A 68 -7.66 -11.37 -12.69
C GLY A 68 -7.25 -12.47 -11.71
N ASP A 69 -6.78 -12.09 -10.52
CA ASP A 69 -6.45 -13.02 -9.42
C ASP A 69 -7.69 -13.44 -8.61
N GLY A 70 -8.91 -12.99 -9.01
CA GLY A 70 -10.17 -13.29 -8.32
C GLY A 70 -10.38 -12.47 -7.05
N PHE A 71 -9.64 -11.38 -6.88
CA PHE A 71 -9.76 -10.50 -5.73
C PHE A 71 -10.88 -9.46 -5.97
N LEU A 72 -11.82 -9.37 -5.04
CA LEU A 72 -12.88 -8.37 -5.10
C LEU A 72 -12.34 -7.03 -4.59
N LEU A 73 -12.41 -5.98 -5.43
CA LEU A 73 -11.95 -4.63 -5.04
C LEU A 73 -12.69 -4.08 -3.81
N GLU A 74 -13.89 -4.57 -3.54
CA GLU A 74 -14.68 -4.24 -2.34
C GLU A 74 -14.03 -4.73 -1.03
N GLU A 75 -13.18 -5.75 -1.10
CA GLU A 75 -12.41 -6.26 0.04
C GLU A 75 -11.25 -5.33 0.43
N LEU A 76 -10.92 -4.37 -0.44
CA LEU A 76 -9.89 -3.36 -0.22
C LEU A 76 -10.49 -1.95 -0.09
N ALA A 77 -11.44 -1.78 0.83
CA ALA A 77 -12.12 -0.49 1.05
C ALA A 77 -11.14 0.66 1.38
N GLU A 78 -9.97 0.33 1.91
CA GLU A 78 -8.91 1.30 2.23
C GLU A 78 -7.96 1.58 1.07
N VAL A 79 -8.13 0.94 -0.11
CA VAL A 79 -7.37 1.25 -1.33
C VAL A 79 -8.21 2.10 -2.27
N GLN A 80 -7.67 3.24 -2.64
CA GLN A 80 -8.26 4.13 -3.63
C GLN A 80 -7.40 4.11 -4.91
N PHE A 81 -8.05 3.86 -6.04
CA PHE A 81 -7.41 3.92 -7.35
C PHE A 81 -7.84 5.20 -8.05
N VAL A 82 -6.88 5.99 -8.48
CA VAL A 82 -7.13 7.29 -9.12
C VAL A 82 -6.33 7.41 -10.42
N ASP A 83 -6.86 8.19 -11.34
CA ASP A 83 -6.16 8.46 -12.60
C ASP A 83 -5.12 9.58 -12.43
N MET A 84 -5.28 10.42 -11.41
CA MET A 84 -4.35 11.50 -11.07
C MET A 84 -4.44 11.81 -9.58
N LEU A 85 -3.33 11.72 -8.86
CA LEU A 85 -3.27 11.97 -7.41
C LEU A 85 -3.67 13.40 -7.02
N ALA A 86 -3.35 14.39 -7.86
CA ALA A 86 -3.71 15.78 -7.63
C ALA A 86 -5.23 16.05 -7.60
N THR A 87 -6.06 15.16 -8.16
CA THR A 87 -7.52 15.26 -8.10
C THR A 87 -8.10 14.99 -6.72
N ILE A 88 -7.41 14.17 -5.92
CA ILE A 88 -7.81 13.86 -4.54
C ILE A 88 -7.41 14.98 -3.59
N ALA A 89 -6.18 15.46 -3.71
CA ALA A 89 -5.69 16.63 -3.00
C ALA A 89 -4.53 17.27 -3.78
N PRO A 90 -4.54 18.59 -4.01
CA PRO A 90 -3.51 19.28 -4.81
C PRO A 90 -2.09 19.01 -4.32
N ARG A 91 -1.90 18.86 -3.01
CA ARG A 91 -0.60 18.56 -2.40
C ARG A 91 -0.02 17.21 -2.87
N LEU A 92 -0.86 16.23 -3.18
CA LEU A 92 -0.40 14.91 -3.60
C LEU A 92 0.28 14.95 -4.98
N GLY A 93 -0.03 15.91 -5.82
CA GLY A 93 0.60 16.03 -7.14
C GLY A 93 2.11 16.26 -7.09
N ASN A 94 2.61 16.89 -6.02
CA ASN A 94 4.02 17.28 -5.85
C ASN A 94 4.63 16.79 -4.53
N LEU A 95 4.12 15.68 -3.99
CA LEU A 95 4.61 15.15 -2.71
C LEU A 95 5.95 14.43 -2.93
N GLU A 96 7.05 15.09 -2.57
CA GLU A 96 8.42 14.53 -2.71
C GLU A 96 8.90 13.83 -1.46
N GLN A 97 8.55 14.36 -0.30
CA GLN A 97 8.93 13.85 1.01
C GLN A 97 7.69 13.59 1.87
N PRO A 98 7.76 12.75 2.90
CA PRO A 98 6.66 12.57 3.82
C PRO A 98 6.21 13.91 4.41
N TRP A 99 4.90 14.12 4.44
CA TRP A 99 4.29 15.28 5.08
C TRP A 99 3.53 14.84 6.32
N LEU A 100 3.74 15.55 7.41
CA LEU A 100 3.07 15.33 8.69
C LEU A 100 2.31 16.60 9.10
N GLY A 101 1.15 16.41 9.70
CA GLY A 101 0.39 17.55 10.21
C GLY A 101 -1.03 17.21 10.66
N PRO A 102 -1.73 18.22 11.18
CA PRO A 102 -3.10 18.05 11.62
C PRO A 102 -4.05 17.81 10.43
N PHE A 103 -5.10 17.02 10.68
CA PHE A 103 -6.19 16.85 9.71
C PHE A 103 -6.88 18.20 9.46
N ARG A 104 -7.15 18.49 8.18
CA ARG A 104 -7.95 19.64 7.74
C ARG A 104 -8.98 19.16 6.73
N MET A 105 -10.25 19.42 6.99
CA MET A 105 -11.35 18.98 6.13
C MET A 105 -11.13 19.40 4.66
N VAL A 106 -10.81 20.66 4.43
CA VAL A 106 -10.64 21.24 3.07
C VAL A 106 -9.57 20.53 2.24
N ASP A 107 -8.50 20.06 2.89
CA ASP A 107 -7.32 19.51 2.21
C ASP A 107 -7.29 17.97 2.21
N HIS A 108 -8.00 17.34 3.15
CA HIS A 108 -7.76 15.92 3.47
C HIS A 108 -9.03 15.07 3.51
N GLU A 109 -10.21 15.63 3.18
CA GLU A 109 -11.49 14.92 3.28
C GLU A 109 -11.48 13.56 2.56
N LEU A 110 -10.89 13.52 1.37
CA LEU A 110 -10.86 12.33 0.52
C LEU A 110 -9.71 11.36 0.84
N LEU A 111 -8.80 11.73 1.75
CA LEU A 111 -7.62 10.93 2.09
C LEU A 111 -7.89 9.88 3.17
N VAL A 112 -8.95 10.05 3.94
CA VAL A 112 -9.27 9.18 5.08
C VAL A 112 -10.76 8.83 5.09
N PRO A 113 -11.13 7.68 5.69
CA PRO A 113 -12.53 7.34 5.87
C PRO A 113 -13.29 8.42 6.66
N LYS A 114 -14.57 8.64 6.34
CA LYS A 114 -15.43 9.65 7.01
C LYS A 114 -15.43 9.52 8.54
N SER A 115 -15.34 8.31 9.06
CA SER A 115 -15.27 8.04 10.50
C SER A 115 -13.94 8.44 11.16
N ARG A 116 -12.93 8.85 10.38
CA ARG A 116 -11.57 9.16 10.83
C ARG A 116 -11.09 10.57 10.43
N GLN A 117 -12.02 11.46 10.15
CA GLN A 117 -11.75 12.83 9.71
C GLN A 117 -11.42 13.77 10.88
N ASN A 118 -10.41 13.41 11.67
CA ASN A 118 -9.92 14.21 12.81
C ASN A 118 -8.45 13.87 13.11
N GLY A 119 -7.87 14.54 14.13
CA GLY A 119 -6.54 14.23 14.63
C GLY A 119 -5.39 14.70 13.76
N SER A 120 -4.46 13.81 13.43
CA SER A 120 -3.27 14.09 12.62
C SER A 120 -3.01 13.03 11.56
N LEU A 121 -2.30 13.41 10.51
CA LEU A 121 -1.98 12.59 9.35
C LEU A 121 -0.49 12.59 9.04
N ALA A 122 -0.02 11.46 8.49
CA ALA A 122 1.23 11.37 7.76
C ALA A 122 0.92 10.92 6.32
N LEU A 123 1.38 11.68 5.34
CA LEU A 123 1.32 11.38 3.91
C LEU A 123 2.69 10.90 3.47
N ILE A 124 2.79 9.66 3.04
CA ILE A 124 4.05 9.01 2.71
C ILE A 124 4.06 8.70 1.23
N PRO A 125 4.90 9.39 0.43
CA PRO A 125 4.95 9.17 -1.01
C PRO A 125 5.55 7.80 -1.35
N LEU A 126 4.91 7.09 -2.25
CA LEU A 126 5.44 5.91 -2.92
C LEU A 126 6.07 6.34 -4.24
N ARG A 127 7.35 6.70 -4.19
CA ARG A 127 8.07 7.24 -5.36
C ARG A 127 9.06 6.24 -5.91
N ARG A 128 9.15 6.21 -7.23
CA ARG A 128 10.10 5.40 -7.97
C ARG A 128 10.60 6.15 -9.21
N SER A 129 11.90 6.20 -9.40
CA SER A 129 12.52 6.83 -10.57
C SER A 129 11.97 8.23 -10.89
N GLY A 130 11.67 9.01 -9.85
CA GLY A 130 11.13 10.36 -9.97
C GLY A 130 9.60 10.43 -10.13
N GLN A 131 8.91 9.32 -10.37
CA GLN A 131 7.44 9.27 -10.45
C GLN A 131 6.81 8.95 -9.09
N LEU A 132 5.62 9.49 -8.88
CA LEU A 132 4.78 9.21 -7.71
C LEU A 132 3.72 8.20 -8.11
N ASP A 133 3.93 6.93 -7.71
CA ASP A 133 3.03 5.82 -8.05
C ASP A 133 1.85 5.71 -7.08
N GLY A 134 1.97 6.31 -5.89
CA GLY A 134 0.90 6.33 -4.90
C GLY A 134 1.30 7.06 -3.63
N VAL A 135 0.39 7.05 -2.66
CA VAL A 135 0.58 7.64 -1.33
C VAL A 135 -0.01 6.73 -0.28
N LEU A 136 0.76 6.43 0.77
CA LEU A 136 0.25 5.86 2.00
C LEU A 136 -0.17 6.99 2.93
N VAL A 137 -1.39 6.93 3.42
CA VAL A 137 -1.95 7.89 4.38
C VAL A 137 -2.12 7.19 5.71
N PHE A 138 -1.36 7.61 6.71
CA PHE A 138 -1.55 7.18 8.09
C PHE A 138 -2.40 8.20 8.83
N SER A 139 -3.39 7.76 9.58
CA SER A 139 -4.18 8.64 10.42
C SER A 139 -4.13 8.23 11.89
N SER A 140 -4.21 9.23 12.76
CA SER A 140 -4.36 9.07 14.19
C SER A 140 -5.35 10.09 14.75
N ALA A 141 -6.20 9.66 15.68
CA ALA A 141 -7.09 10.55 16.43
C ALA A 141 -6.31 11.51 17.33
N ASP A 142 -5.09 11.15 17.71
CA ASP A 142 -4.19 12.05 18.45
C ASP A 142 -3.66 13.15 17.51
N ARG A 143 -3.98 14.39 17.84
CA ARG A 143 -3.57 15.58 17.07
C ARG A 143 -2.06 15.83 17.08
N PHE A 144 -1.35 15.29 18.05
CA PHE A 144 0.08 15.51 18.25
C PHE A 144 0.94 14.33 17.81
N ARG A 145 0.33 13.26 17.30
CA ARG A 145 1.07 12.08 16.86
C ARG A 145 1.93 12.36 15.64
N PHE A 146 1.41 13.08 14.66
CA PHE A 146 2.11 13.42 13.42
C PHE A 146 2.33 14.93 13.38
N THR A 147 3.40 15.39 14.02
CA THR A 147 3.83 16.79 14.01
C THR A 147 4.96 17.00 13.02
N ARG A 148 5.13 18.24 12.54
CA ARG A 148 6.18 18.60 11.59
C ARG A 148 7.60 18.46 12.14
N GLU A 149 7.73 18.41 13.46
CA GLU A 149 9.00 18.31 14.17
C GLU A 149 9.54 16.87 14.24
N LEU A 150 8.70 15.88 13.92
CA LEU A 150 9.13 14.48 13.91
C LEU A 150 10.05 14.21 12.72
N ALA A 151 11.12 13.45 12.99
CA ALA A 151 11.98 12.95 11.93
C ALA A 151 11.18 12.08 10.94
N THR A 152 11.30 12.39 9.65
CA THR A 152 10.55 11.73 8.58
C THR A 152 11.35 10.64 7.87
N ASP A 153 12.61 10.47 8.21
CA ASP A 153 13.55 9.59 7.50
C ASP A 153 13.06 8.13 7.45
N PHE A 154 12.52 7.62 8.55
CA PHE A 154 11.98 6.27 8.59
C PHE A 154 10.71 6.13 7.72
N LEU A 155 9.88 7.16 7.64
CA LEU A 155 8.68 7.17 6.78
C LEU A 155 9.09 7.28 5.30
N ALA A 156 10.08 8.08 4.98
CA ALA A 156 10.63 8.18 3.64
C ALA A 156 11.21 6.82 3.19
N HIS A 157 11.95 6.15 4.07
CA HIS A 157 12.48 4.83 3.80
C HIS A 157 11.38 3.76 3.65
N LEU A 158 10.36 3.78 4.52
CA LEU A 158 9.20 2.92 4.41
C LEU A 158 8.48 3.13 3.06
N GLY A 159 8.29 4.39 2.65
CA GLY A 159 7.68 4.74 1.37
C GLY A 159 8.48 4.20 0.18
N ALA A 160 9.80 4.36 0.20
CA ALA A 160 10.69 3.86 -0.85
C ALA A 160 10.64 2.33 -0.97
N VAL A 161 10.74 1.60 0.15
CA VAL A 161 10.64 0.14 0.16
C VAL A 161 9.26 -0.32 -0.31
N SER A 162 8.19 0.34 0.15
CA SER A 162 6.82 0.02 -0.28
C SER A 162 6.62 0.22 -1.78
N ALA A 163 7.19 1.28 -2.36
CA ALA A 163 7.14 1.53 -3.80
C ALA A 163 7.84 0.43 -4.61
N ILE A 164 9.04 -0.01 -4.16
CA ILE A 164 9.78 -1.11 -4.79
C ILE A 164 8.99 -2.43 -4.69
N CYS A 165 8.41 -2.72 -3.52
CA CYS A 165 7.59 -3.91 -3.33
C CYS A 165 6.35 -3.90 -4.24
N LEU A 166 5.70 -2.74 -4.39
CA LEU A 166 4.53 -2.57 -5.26
C LEU A 166 4.90 -2.84 -6.72
N GLU A 167 5.99 -2.23 -7.21
CA GLU A 167 6.48 -2.48 -8.56
C GLU A 167 6.77 -3.96 -8.80
N ASN A 168 7.50 -4.60 -7.90
CA ASN A 168 7.84 -6.02 -8.02
C ASN A 168 6.58 -6.90 -8.03
N ALA A 169 5.58 -6.58 -7.20
CA ALA A 169 4.32 -7.31 -7.18
C ALA A 169 3.51 -7.12 -8.46
N VAL A 170 3.43 -5.88 -8.98
CA VAL A 170 2.77 -5.58 -10.26
C VAL A 170 3.48 -6.30 -11.41
N ASN A 171 4.81 -6.23 -11.50
CA ASN A 171 5.57 -6.90 -12.55
C ASN A 171 5.41 -8.43 -12.49
N ARG A 172 5.39 -9.00 -11.29
CA ARG A 172 5.12 -10.43 -11.11
C ARG A 172 3.72 -10.81 -11.60
N ALA A 173 2.70 -10.03 -11.23
CA ALA A 173 1.32 -10.26 -11.68
C ALA A 173 1.19 -10.14 -13.21
N ARG A 174 1.88 -9.17 -13.85
CA ARG A 174 1.97 -9.06 -15.32
C ARG A 174 2.57 -10.32 -15.95
N LEU A 175 3.71 -10.79 -15.41
CA LEU A 175 4.39 -11.99 -15.93
C LEU A 175 3.52 -13.24 -15.78
N VAL A 176 2.85 -13.42 -14.67
CA VAL A 176 1.90 -14.52 -14.47
C VAL A 176 0.78 -14.43 -15.50
N ARG A 177 0.17 -13.25 -15.66
CA ARG A 177 -0.92 -13.05 -16.63
C ARG A 177 -0.47 -13.29 -18.07
N SER A 178 0.69 -12.76 -18.47
CA SER A 178 1.23 -12.98 -19.83
C SER A 178 1.58 -14.45 -20.10
N GLY A 179 1.98 -15.20 -19.07
CA GLY A 179 2.22 -16.64 -19.17
C GLY A 179 0.95 -17.50 -19.21
N LEU A 180 -0.23 -16.93 -18.92
CA LEU A 180 -1.53 -17.62 -18.86
C LEU A 180 -2.46 -17.27 -20.03
N THR A 181 -2.15 -16.22 -20.80
CA THR A 181 -2.92 -15.80 -21.98
C THR A 181 -2.16 -16.06 -23.27
N ASP A 182 -2.88 -16.41 -24.31
CA ASP A 182 -2.35 -16.56 -25.67
C ASP A 182 -2.23 -15.19 -26.32
N PHE A 183 -1.05 -14.85 -26.80
CA PHE A 183 -0.72 -13.54 -27.37
C PHE A 183 -1.55 -13.19 -28.62
N LEU A 184 -1.95 -14.19 -29.40
CA LEU A 184 -2.67 -13.99 -30.65
C LEU A 184 -4.16 -13.79 -30.47
N THR A 185 -4.74 -14.54 -29.53
CA THR A 185 -6.20 -14.60 -29.36
C THR A 185 -6.70 -13.84 -28.15
N GLY A 186 -5.82 -13.51 -27.17
CA GLY A 186 -6.19 -12.90 -25.90
C GLY A 186 -6.93 -13.84 -24.95
N PHE A 187 -7.21 -15.09 -25.36
CA PHE A 187 -7.83 -16.10 -24.49
C PHE A 187 -6.80 -16.77 -23.58
N HIS A 188 -7.30 -17.41 -22.53
CA HIS A 188 -6.44 -18.24 -21.68
C HIS A 188 -5.79 -19.36 -22.47
N ASN A 189 -4.48 -19.52 -22.28
CA ASN A 189 -3.72 -20.54 -22.96
C ASN A 189 -3.94 -21.93 -22.33
N ARG A 190 -3.44 -22.99 -23.02
CA ARG A 190 -3.53 -24.38 -22.56
C ARG A 190 -3.01 -24.57 -21.12
N ARG A 191 -2.02 -23.78 -20.73
CA ARG A 191 -1.39 -23.87 -19.40
C ARG A 191 -2.36 -23.42 -18.29
N TYR A 192 -3.11 -22.36 -18.52
CA TYR A 192 -4.17 -21.90 -17.63
C TYR A 192 -5.27 -22.96 -17.49
N LEU A 193 -5.77 -23.48 -18.64
CA LEU A 193 -6.82 -24.52 -18.64
C LEU A 193 -6.41 -25.73 -17.83
N HIS A 194 -5.17 -26.20 -18.00
CA HIS A 194 -4.64 -27.35 -17.27
C HIS A 194 -4.55 -27.08 -15.76
N ALA A 195 -4.05 -25.92 -15.36
CA ALA A 195 -3.94 -25.53 -13.96
C ALA A 195 -5.34 -25.48 -13.28
N ARG A 196 -6.31 -24.83 -13.95
CA ARG A 196 -7.69 -24.73 -13.45
C ARG A 196 -8.38 -26.09 -13.36
N LEU A 197 -8.19 -26.95 -14.34
CA LEU A 197 -8.74 -28.31 -14.32
C LEU A 197 -8.21 -29.11 -13.13
N CYS A 198 -6.91 -29.02 -12.86
CA CYS A 198 -6.32 -29.68 -11.67
C CYS A 198 -6.89 -29.14 -10.36
N GLU A 199 -7.09 -27.82 -10.24
CA GLU A 199 -7.69 -27.19 -9.06
C GLU A 199 -9.12 -27.65 -8.84
N GLU A 200 -9.97 -27.67 -9.88
CA GLU A 200 -11.36 -28.10 -9.78
C GLU A 200 -11.48 -29.60 -9.50
N LEU A 201 -10.60 -30.45 -10.07
CA LEU A 201 -10.54 -31.86 -9.77
C LEU A 201 -10.15 -32.10 -8.30
N ALA A 202 -9.15 -31.36 -7.79
CA ALA A 202 -8.74 -31.44 -6.39
C ALA A 202 -9.82 -30.93 -5.42
N ARG A 203 -10.65 -29.97 -5.86
CA ARG A 203 -11.81 -29.49 -5.10
C ARG A 203 -12.93 -30.53 -5.08
N ALA A 204 -13.21 -31.15 -6.23
CA ALA A 204 -14.25 -32.19 -6.35
C ALA A 204 -13.91 -33.46 -5.56
N GLN A 205 -12.62 -33.77 -5.39
CA GLN A 205 -12.18 -34.96 -4.57
C GLN A 205 -12.24 -34.69 -3.06
N ARG A 206 -12.41 -33.42 -2.62
CA ARG A 206 -12.50 -33.05 -1.19
C ARG A 206 -13.94 -32.88 -0.70
N ASN A 207 -14.92 -32.90 -1.61
CA ASN A 207 -16.36 -32.87 -1.33
C ASN A 207 -16.95 -34.28 -1.56
#